data_db920dc90ef40158664860aaca2104ee
#
_entry.id   db920dc90ef40158664860aaca2104ee
#
_cell.length_a   1.000
_cell.length_b   1.000
_cell.length_c   1.000
_cell.angle_alpha   90.00
_cell.angle_beta   90.00
_cell.angle_gamma   90.00
#
_symmetry.space_group_name_H-M   'P 1'
#
loop_
_entity.id
_entity.type
_entity.pdbx_description
1 polymer ?
#
loop_
_entity_poly.entity_id
_entity_poly.type
_entity_poly.pdbx_seq_one_letter_code
_entity_poly.pdbx_strand_id
1 'polypeptide(L)'
;MLTKDMDKKIKQGDRVAKVIARAGFASRRAAEKIILDGRVAVNGKTILSAALNVKPTDKITIDEIILPTAPATRLWKYNKPVGLVTSEKDEKGRKVVFDNLPASLPRVLSVGRLDLNSEGLLLLTNDGVLKRKLELPSTGWTRKYRVRVNGEPSIKLLQPLMNGIIIDLSLIHI
;
A
#
# COMPACT_ATOMS: atom_id res chain seq x y z
N MET A 1 31.32 -12.70 -9.83
CA MET A 1 30.95 -11.30 -9.48
C MET A 1 29.52 -11.15 -8.92
N LEU A 2 28.71 -12.22 -8.85
CA LEU A 2 27.31 -12.24 -8.38
C LEU A 2 27.14 -12.50 -6.87
N THR A 3 28.16 -12.90 -6.14
CA THR A 3 28.08 -13.25 -4.72
C THR A 3 28.21 -12.08 -3.76
N LYS A 4 28.85 -10.96 -4.18
CA LYS A 4 29.04 -9.78 -3.33
C LYS A 4 27.78 -8.91 -3.13
N ASP A 5 26.85 -8.95 -4.08
CA ASP A 5 25.59 -8.15 -3.97
C ASP A 5 24.52 -8.86 -3.12
N MET A 6 24.55 -10.19 -3.05
CA MET A 6 23.68 -10.94 -2.15
C MET A 6 24.07 -10.77 -0.67
N ASP A 7 25.34 -10.75 -0.37
CA ASP A 7 25.84 -10.53 1.02
C ASP A 7 25.57 -9.12 1.56
N LYS A 8 25.48 -8.12 0.68
CA LYS A 8 25.11 -6.74 1.07
C LYS A 8 23.65 -6.60 1.49
N LYS A 9 22.75 -7.44 0.95
CA LYS A 9 21.30 -7.47 1.30
C LYS A 9 21.02 -8.14 2.63
N ILE A 10 21.88 -9.04 3.08
CA ILE A 10 21.72 -9.80 4.34
C ILE A 10 22.13 -8.97 5.58
N LYS A 11 22.91 -7.90 5.41
CA LYS A 11 23.43 -7.07 6.52
C LYS A 11 22.59 -5.85 6.89
N GLN A 12 21.57 -5.51 6.14
CA GLN A 12 20.72 -4.35 6.42
C GLN A 12 19.31 -4.81 6.77
N GLY A 13 19.01 -4.92 8.07
CA GLY A 13 17.65 -5.13 8.56
C GLY A 13 16.63 -4.16 7.95
N ASP A 14 15.38 -4.30 8.28
CA ASP A 14 14.33 -3.41 7.82
C ASP A 14 14.28 -2.11 8.63
N ARG A 15 13.85 -1.01 7.99
CA ARG A 15 13.58 0.25 8.70
C ARG A 15 12.57 0.02 9.82
N VAL A 16 12.86 0.52 11.01
CA VAL A 16 12.01 0.33 12.20
C VAL A 16 10.56 0.77 11.93
N ALA A 17 10.32 1.89 11.23
CA ALA A 17 8.98 2.31 10.83
C ALA A 17 8.26 1.31 9.91
N LYS A 18 9.00 0.57 9.05
CA LYS A 18 8.44 -0.50 8.23
C LYS A 18 8.03 -1.69 9.09
N VAL A 19 8.83 -2.06 10.10
CA VAL A 19 8.53 -3.17 11.01
C VAL A 19 7.30 -2.86 11.84
N ILE A 20 7.20 -1.66 12.42
CA ILE A 20 6.01 -1.18 13.17
C ILE A 20 4.75 -1.23 12.29
N ALA A 21 4.85 -0.75 11.04
CA ALA A 21 3.72 -0.78 10.13
C ALA A 21 3.34 -2.21 9.71
N ARG A 22 4.30 -3.11 9.55
CA ARG A 22 4.06 -4.52 9.21
C ARG A 22 3.42 -5.28 10.37
N ALA A 23 3.72 -4.91 11.61
CA ALA A 23 3.05 -5.43 12.80
C ALA A 23 1.59 -4.95 12.94
N GLY A 24 1.14 -4.01 12.09
CA GLY A 24 -0.22 -3.50 12.08
C GLY A 24 -0.48 -2.36 13.07
N PHE A 25 0.54 -1.90 13.81
CA PHE A 25 0.37 -0.90 14.85
C PHE A 25 0.02 0.50 14.29
N ALA A 26 0.70 0.93 13.23
CA ALA A 26 0.50 2.25 12.63
C ALA A 26 0.84 2.26 11.13
N SER A 27 0.53 3.35 10.41
CA SER A 27 1.10 3.57 9.08
C SER A 27 2.59 3.90 9.19
N ARG A 28 3.37 3.77 8.10
CA ARG A 28 4.80 4.10 8.12
C ARG A 28 5.03 5.55 8.57
N ARG A 29 4.25 6.51 8.04
CA ARG A 29 4.33 7.93 8.43
C ARG A 29 3.95 8.16 9.88
N ALA A 30 2.91 7.48 10.37
CA ALA A 30 2.53 7.56 11.78
C ALA A 30 3.59 6.93 12.69
N ALA A 31 4.20 5.81 12.28
CA ALA A 31 5.31 5.20 13.00
C ALA A 31 6.54 6.14 13.07
N GLU A 32 6.86 6.84 11.98
CA GLU A 32 7.93 7.85 11.97
C GLU A 32 7.66 8.97 12.98
N LYS A 33 6.41 9.44 13.09
CA LYS A 33 6.02 10.44 14.08
C LYS A 33 6.18 9.91 15.51
N ILE A 34 5.67 8.70 15.81
CA ILE A 34 5.80 8.07 17.14
C ILE A 34 7.27 7.89 17.53
N ILE A 35 8.16 7.60 16.56
CA ILE A 35 9.61 7.50 16.78
C ILE A 35 10.19 8.88 17.15
N LEU A 36 9.85 9.92 16.41
CA LEU A 36 10.32 11.28 16.68
C LEU A 36 9.81 11.81 18.04
N ASP A 37 8.63 11.38 18.46
CA ASP A 37 8.05 11.69 19.78
C ASP A 37 8.75 10.92 20.94
N GLY A 38 9.79 10.09 20.65
CA GLY A 38 10.56 9.36 21.65
C GLY A 38 9.81 8.17 22.30
N ARG A 39 8.72 7.72 21.73
CA ARG A 39 7.85 6.66 22.27
C ARG A 39 8.30 5.24 21.87
N VAL A 40 9.32 5.11 21.02
CA VAL A 40 9.82 3.82 20.53
C VAL A 40 11.20 3.53 21.13
N ALA A 41 11.36 2.32 21.66
CA ALA A 41 12.68 1.83 22.06
C ALA A 41 13.05 0.55 21.30
N VAL A 42 14.31 0.38 21.01
CA VAL A 42 14.90 -0.82 20.41
C VAL A 42 15.96 -1.37 21.38
N ASN A 43 15.78 -2.62 21.81
CA ASN A 43 16.64 -3.27 22.79
C ASN A 43 16.82 -2.43 24.08
N GLY A 44 15.74 -1.80 24.54
CA GLY A 44 15.69 -0.97 25.74
C GLY A 44 16.25 0.46 25.58
N LYS A 45 16.70 0.85 24.38
CA LYS A 45 17.18 2.22 24.12
C LYS A 45 16.13 2.98 23.30
N THR A 46 15.66 4.10 23.83
CA THR A 46 14.79 5.02 23.09
C THR A 46 15.48 5.54 21.84
N ILE A 47 14.76 5.55 20.73
CA ILE A 47 15.23 6.04 19.44
C ILE A 47 14.44 7.26 19.00
N LEU A 48 15.15 8.22 18.38
CA LEU A 48 14.56 9.46 17.86
C LEU A 48 14.67 9.56 16.33
N SER A 49 15.22 8.53 15.67
CA SER A 49 15.44 8.54 14.23
C SER A 49 14.77 7.34 13.56
N ALA A 50 13.89 7.62 12.62
CA ALA A 50 13.27 6.60 11.77
C ALA A 50 14.24 5.97 10.76
N ALA A 51 15.48 6.49 10.66
CA ALA A 51 16.52 5.97 9.77
C ALA A 51 17.14 4.67 10.28
N LEU A 52 16.86 4.28 11.53
CA LEU A 52 17.38 3.05 12.12
C LEU A 52 16.84 1.81 11.41
N ASN A 53 17.73 0.88 11.06
CA ASN A 53 17.38 -0.45 10.61
C ASN A 53 17.44 -1.42 11.80
N VAL A 54 16.47 -2.34 11.87
CA VAL A 54 16.35 -3.34 12.92
C VAL A 54 16.39 -4.74 12.33
N LYS A 55 16.95 -5.68 13.07
CA LYS A 55 16.98 -7.11 12.72
C LYS A 55 15.73 -7.80 13.26
N PRO A 56 15.37 -8.99 12.75
CA PRO A 56 14.26 -9.79 13.31
C PRO A 56 14.43 -10.17 14.78
N THR A 57 15.67 -10.17 15.28
CA THR A 57 16.03 -10.47 16.67
C THR A 57 15.91 -9.28 17.62
N ASP A 58 15.78 -8.05 17.08
CA ASP A 58 15.70 -6.86 17.91
C ASP A 58 14.34 -6.76 18.58
N LYS A 59 14.34 -6.44 19.86
CA LYS A 59 13.14 -6.21 20.66
C LYS A 59 12.70 -4.75 20.49
N ILE A 60 11.53 -4.54 19.91
CA ILE A 60 10.94 -3.20 19.75
C ILE A 60 9.82 -3.04 20.77
N THR A 61 9.80 -1.89 21.44
CA THR A 61 8.70 -1.49 22.32
C THR A 61 8.16 -0.13 21.90
N ILE A 62 6.86 0.08 22.09
CA ILE A 62 6.17 1.35 21.90
C ILE A 62 5.43 1.63 23.21
N ASP A 63 5.70 2.78 23.84
CA ASP A 63 5.17 3.11 25.16
C ASP A 63 5.37 1.94 26.15
N GLU A 64 6.61 1.38 26.16
CA GLU A 64 7.02 0.24 26.98
C GLU A 64 6.36 -1.11 26.64
N ILE A 65 5.35 -1.14 25.77
CA ILE A 65 4.67 -2.35 25.35
C ILE A 65 5.42 -2.99 24.17
N ILE A 66 5.66 -4.30 24.27
CA ILE A 66 6.36 -5.05 23.21
C ILE A 66 5.53 -5.03 21.93
N LEU A 67 6.16 -4.65 20.82
CA LEU A 67 5.54 -4.71 19.49
C LEU A 67 5.19 -6.16 19.14
N PRO A 68 3.93 -6.48 18.81
CA PRO A 68 3.53 -7.83 18.44
C PRO A 68 4.22 -8.29 17.16
N THR A 69 4.36 -9.60 17.00
CA THR A 69 4.87 -10.20 15.77
C THR A 69 3.95 -9.86 14.61
N ALA A 70 4.55 -9.55 13.47
CA ALA A 70 3.80 -9.25 12.26
C ALA A 70 2.89 -10.44 11.87
N PRO A 71 1.60 -10.22 11.62
CA PRO A 71 0.68 -11.29 11.22
C PRO A 71 1.08 -11.87 9.86
N ALA A 72 0.65 -13.10 9.58
CA ALA A 72 0.85 -13.72 8.27
C ALA A 72 0.32 -12.83 7.14
N THR A 73 0.99 -12.87 5.99
CA THR A 73 0.56 -12.13 4.80
C THR A 73 -0.79 -12.64 4.32
N ARG A 74 -1.75 -11.75 4.16
CA ARG A 74 -3.09 -12.04 3.64
C ARG A 74 -3.48 -11.07 2.53
N LEU A 75 -4.33 -11.55 1.64
CA LEU A 75 -4.94 -10.80 0.56
C LEU A 75 -6.46 -10.96 0.62
N TRP A 76 -7.19 -9.85 0.55
CA TRP A 76 -8.64 -9.84 0.53
C TRP A 76 -9.15 -9.24 -0.78
N LYS A 77 -10.25 -9.77 -1.26
CA LYS A 77 -11.04 -9.19 -2.34
C LYS A 77 -12.09 -8.27 -1.73
N TYR A 78 -12.13 -7.04 -2.16
CA TYR A 78 -13.14 -6.07 -1.77
C TYR A 78 -13.89 -5.61 -3.03
N ASN A 79 -15.22 -5.66 -2.99
CA ASN A 79 -16.05 -5.06 -4.02
C ASN A 79 -16.30 -3.61 -3.64
N LYS A 80 -15.48 -2.70 -4.19
CA LYS A 80 -15.59 -1.27 -3.90
C LYS A 80 -16.85 -0.72 -4.56
N PRO A 81 -17.77 -0.11 -3.82
CA PRO A 81 -18.89 0.62 -4.42
C PRO A 81 -18.44 1.97 -4.98
N VAL A 82 -19.27 2.59 -5.80
CA VAL A 82 -19.11 4.01 -6.19
C VAL A 82 -19.23 4.93 -4.97
N GLY A 83 -18.68 6.13 -5.06
CA GLY A 83 -18.79 7.14 -4.01
C GLY A 83 -17.78 7.04 -2.87
N LEU A 84 -16.86 6.09 -2.90
CA LEU A 84 -15.75 5.97 -1.93
C LEU A 84 -14.41 6.33 -2.57
N VAL A 85 -13.63 7.13 -1.86
CA VAL A 85 -12.24 7.46 -2.26
C VAL A 85 -11.30 6.35 -1.79
N THR A 86 -10.39 5.88 -2.67
CA THR A 86 -9.35 4.91 -2.29
C THR A 86 -8.17 5.64 -1.64
N SER A 87 -8.36 6.10 -0.41
CA SER A 87 -7.34 6.79 0.41
C SER A 87 -7.55 6.46 1.88
N GLU A 88 -6.49 6.53 2.69
CA GLU A 88 -6.59 6.41 4.16
C GLU A 88 -7.28 7.64 4.80
N LYS A 89 -7.15 8.80 4.17
CA LYS A 89 -7.82 10.06 4.57
C LYS A 89 -8.15 10.87 3.33
N ASP A 90 -9.22 11.63 3.38
CA ASP A 90 -9.59 12.57 2.33
C ASP A 90 -9.63 13.99 2.88
N GLU A 91 -8.90 14.91 2.25
CA GLU A 91 -8.83 16.32 2.69
C GLU A 91 -10.14 17.08 2.50
N LYS A 92 -11.01 16.58 1.60
CA LYS A 92 -12.33 17.16 1.33
C LYS A 92 -13.44 16.54 2.18
N GLY A 93 -13.10 15.68 3.14
CA GLY A 93 -14.07 15.03 4.03
C GLY A 93 -14.99 14.00 3.35
N ARG A 94 -14.65 13.52 2.15
CA ARG A 94 -15.43 12.48 1.46
C ARG A 94 -15.20 11.13 2.14
N LYS A 95 -16.21 10.26 2.07
CA LYS A 95 -16.10 8.89 2.60
C LYS A 95 -14.97 8.13 1.89
N VAL A 96 -14.15 7.44 2.66
CA VAL A 96 -13.05 6.63 2.13
C VAL A 96 -13.36 5.13 2.25
N VAL A 97 -12.68 4.33 1.44
CA VAL A 97 -12.83 2.86 1.44
C VAL A 97 -12.65 2.27 2.83
N PHE A 98 -11.67 2.78 3.58
CA PHE A 98 -11.29 2.21 4.87
C PHE A 98 -12.34 2.44 5.97
N ASP A 99 -13.17 3.48 5.87
CA ASP A 99 -14.30 3.73 6.79
C ASP A 99 -15.42 2.70 6.64
N ASN A 100 -15.47 2.02 5.50
CA ASN A 100 -16.51 1.05 5.14
C ASN A 100 -16.09 -0.42 5.34
N LEU A 101 -14.90 -0.64 5.88
CA LEU A 101 -14.40 -1.99 6.13
C LEU A 101 -14.88 -2.51 7.49
N PRO A 102 -15.10 -3.84 7.63
CA PRO A 102 -15.47 -4.43 8.92
C PRO A 102 -14.43 -4.13 10.01
N ALA A 103 -14.87 -3.79 11.21
CA ALA A 103 -13.99 -3.53 12.35
C ALA A 103 -13.11 -4.74 12.74
N SER A 104 -13.52 -5.96 12.39
CA SER A 104 -12.75 -7.18 12.60
C SER A 104 -11.58 -7.35 11.64
N LEU A 105 -11.52 -6.53 10.57
CA LEU A 105 -10.42 -6.57 9.61
C LEU A 105 -9.18 -5.91 10.22
N PRO A 106 -8.00 -6.55 10.17
CA PRO A 106 -6.77 -5.89 10.61
C PRO A 106 -6.46 -4.69 9.72
N ARG A 107 -5.52 -3.86 10.14
CA ARG A 107 -5.06 -2.77 9.29
C ARG A 107 -4.61 -3.29 7.93
N VAL A 108 -5.21 -2.80 6.86
CA VAL A 108 -4.94 -3.19 5.47
C VAL A 108 -4.53 -2.01 4.61
N LEU A 109 -3.94 -2.30 3.47
CA LEU A 109 -3.51 -1.39 2.42
C LEU A 109 -4.24 -1.76 1.12
N SER A 110 -4.70 -0.79 0.36
CA SER A 110 -5.23 -1.06 -0.99
C SER A 110 -4.09 -1.35 -1.98
N VAL A 111 -4.29 -2.33 -2.84
CA VAL A 111 -3.41 -2.62 -3.99
C VAL A 111 -3.96 -1.84 -5.19
N GLY A 112 -3.28 -0.78 -5.54
CA GLY A 112 -3.78 0.19 -6.51
C GLY A 112 -4.93 1.04 -5.95
N ARG A 113 -5.57 1.75 -6.86
CA ARG A 113 -6.71 2.62 -6.54
C ARG A 113 -7.78 2.47 -7.60
N LEU A 114 -9.03 2.60 -7.17
CA LEU A 114 -10.17 2.85 -8.04
C LEU A 114 -10.68 4.26 -7.75
N ASP A 115 -11.06 4.98 -8.77
CA ASP A 115 -11.58 6.34 -8.65
C ASP A 115 -12.92 6.39 -7.92
N LEU A 116 -13.36 7.59 -7.54
CA LEU A 116 -14.60 7.82 -6.81
C LEU A 116 -15.81 7.17 -7.50
N ASN A 117 -15.89 7.35 -8.82
CA ASN A 117 -17.00 6.86 -9.66
C ASN A 117 -16.76 5.46 -10.25
N SER A 118 -15.63 4.83 -9.93
CA SER A 118 -15.31 3.46 -10.32
C SER A 118 -15.73 2.49 -9.23
N GLU A 119 -16.23 1.32 -9.64
CA GLU A 119 -16.65 0.24 -8.75
C GLU A 119 -15.99 -1.09 -9.13
N GLY A 120 -16.08 -2.08 -8.26
CA GLY A 120 -15.64 -3.44 -8.52
C GLY A 120 -14.42 -3.87 -7.72
N LEU A 121 -13.61 -4.78 -8.28
CA LEU A 121 -12.54 -5.45 -7.57
C LEU A 121 -11.42 -4.49 -7.14
N LEU A 122 -11.30 -4.32 -5.84
CA LEU A 122 -10.14 -3.72 -5.19
C LEU A 122 -9.49 -4.77 -4.27
N LEU A 123 -8.21 -5.01 -4.45
CA LEU A 123 -7.45 -5.91 -3.57
C LEU A 123 -6.96 -5.14 -2.35
N LEU A 124 -7.06 -5.78 -1.18
CA LEU A 124 -6.54 -5.27 0.08
C LEU A 124 -5.54 -6.27 0.65
N THR A 125 -4.48 -5.78 1.27
CA THR A 125 -3.48 -6.64 1.93
C THR A 125 -2.94 -6.01 3.19
N ASN A 126 -2.51 -6.82 4.16
CA ASN A 126 -1.77 -6.38 5.33
C ASN A 126 -0.26 -6.30 5.09
N ASP A 127 0.22 -6.58 3.87
CA ASP A 127 1.64 -6.66 3.54
C ASP A 127 2.02 -5.65 2.43
N GLY A 128 2.80 -4.62 2.82
CA GLY A 128 3.27 -3.61 1.89
C GLY A 128 4.29 -4.11 0.85
N VAL A 129 4.94 -5.26 1.08
CA VAL A 129 5.83 -5.88 0.09
C VAL A 129 5.00 -6.54 -1.00
N LEU A 130 3.96 -7.29 -0.59
CA LEU A 130 3.00 -7.88 -1.53
C LEU A 130 2.26 -6.78 -2.33
N LYS A 131 1.78 -5.72 -1.64
CA LYS A 131 1.20 -4.55 -2.29
C LYS A 131 2.11 -4.03 -3.41
N ARG A 132 3.37 -3.70 -3.08
CA ARG A 132 4.34 -3.17 -4.04
C ARG A 132 4.54 -4.13 -5.22
N LYS A 133 4.69 -5.44 -4.94
CA LYS A 133 4.87 -6.46 -5.99
C LYS A 133 3.68 -6.48 -6.97
N LEU A 134 2.45 -6.36 -6.47
CA LEU A 134 1.24 -6.36 -7.30
C LEU A 134 1.03 -5.03 -8.05
N GLU A 135 1.59 -3.93 -7.58
CA GLU A 135 1.44 -2.60 -8.21
C GLU A 135 2.50 -2.31 -9.26
N LEU A 136 3.68 -2.93 -9.17
CA LEU A 136 4.79 -2.66 -10.09
C LEU A 136 4.41 -3.01 -11.53
N PRO A 137 4.61 -2.11 -12.50
CA PRO A 137 4.37 -2.40 -13.92
C PRO A 137 5.17 -3.61 -14.43
N SER A 138 6.37 -3.83 -13.90
CA SER A 138 7.24 -4.96 -14.26
C SER A 138 6.65 -6.34 -13.95
N THR A 139 5.61 -6.44 -13.13
CA THR A 139 4.92 -7.72 -12.86
C THR A 139 3.93 -8.10 -13.96
N GLY A 140 3.62 -7.21 -14.89
CA GLY A 140 2.81 -7.51 -16.08
C GLY A 140 1.33 -7.83 -15.78
N TRP A 141 0.80 -7.48 -14.62
CA TRP A 141 -0.59 -7.76 -14.28
C TRP A 141 -1.56 -6.95 -15.16
N THR A 142 -2.45 -7.65 -15.84
CA THR A 142 -3.53 -7.04 -16.63
C THR A 142 -4.70 -6.64 -15.73
N ARG A 143 -5.26 -5.44 -15.96
CA ARG A 143 -6.46 -4.96 -15.31
C ARG A 143 -7.55 -4.77 -16.36
N LYS A 144 -8.70 -5.44 -16.18
CA LYS A 144 -9.87 -5.32 -17.07
C LYS A 144 -10.88 -4.35 -16.50
N TYR A 145 -11.31 -3.40 -17.34
CA TYR A 145 -12.40 -2.48 -17.01
C TYR A 145 -13.56 -2.67 -17.98
N ARG A 146 -14.79 -2.62 -17.46
CA ARG A 146 -15.99 -2.48 -18.27
C ARG A 146 -16.46 -1.04 -18.15
N VAL A 147 -16.50 -0.35 -19.29
CA VAL A 147 -16.90 1.06 -19.35
C VAL A 147 -18.27 1.14 -20.00
N ARG A 148 -19.18 1.92 -19.41
CA ARG A 148 -20.47 2.27 -20.01
C ARG A 148 -20.33 3.65 -20.65
N VAL A 149 -20.67 3.76 -21.91
CA VAL A 149 -20.63 5.01 -22.68
C VAL A 149 -22.03 5.33 -23.22
N ASN A 150 -22.26 6.60 -23.58
CA ASN A 150 -23.48 7.01 -24.28
C ASN A 150 -23.33 6.68 -25.75
N GLY A 151 -24.44 6.18 -26.36
CA GLY A 151 -24.47 5.80 -27.75
C GLY A 151 -23.88 4.42 -28.06
N GLU A 152 -23.72 4.10 -29.32
CA GLU A 152 -23.14 2.86 -29.81
C GLU A 152 -21.73 3.14 -30.35
N PRO A 153 -20.65 2.77 -29.62
CA PRO A 153 -19.31 2.98 -30.08
C PRO A 153 -18.97 2.04 -31.24
N SER A 154 -18.71 2.60 -32.43
CA SER A 154 -18.18 1.81 -33.55
C SER A 154 -16.70 1.45 -33.33
N ILE A 155 -16.27 0.33 -33.96
CA ILE A 155 -14.87 -0.07 -33.95
C ILE A 155 -13.95 1.06 -34.46
N LYS A 156 -14.39 1.81 -35.46
CA LYS A 156 -13.68 2.97 -36.01
C LYS A 156 -13.43 4.06 -34.98
N LEU A 157 -14.40 4.31 -34.09
CA LEU A 157 -14.31 5.30 -33.02
C LEU A 157 -13.36 4.84 -31.92
N LEU A 158 -13.28 3.53 -31.67
CA LEU A 158 -12.43 2.95 -30.63
C LEU A 158 -10.98 2.69 -31.10
N GLN A 159 -10.73 2.70 -32.40
CA GLN A 159 -9.40 2.40 -32.97
C GLN A 159 -8.28 3.30 -32.44
N PRO A 160 -8.48 4.61 -32.25
CA PRO A 160 -7.45 5.46 -31.64
C PRO A 160 -7.03 5.02 -30.24
N LEU A 161 -7.96 4.46 -29.44
CA LEU A 161 -7.67 3.98 -28.09
C LEU A 161 -6.69 2.78 -28.10
N MET A 162 -6.70 1.97 -29.16
CA MET A 162 -5.80 0.82 -29.30
C MET A 162 -4.33 1.25 -29.55
N ASN A 163 -4.16 2.43 -30.13
CA ASN A 163 -2.84 3.00 -30.44
C ASN A 163 -2.32 3.91 -29.32
N GLY A 164 -3.10 4.10 -28.26
CA GLY A 164 -2.84 5.07 -27.21
C GLY A 164 -3.39 6.46 -27.54
N ILE A 165 -3.76 7.19 -26.52
CA ILE A 165 -4.26 8.58 -26.63
C ILE A 165 -3.48 9.50 -25.70
N ILE A 166 -3.38 10.76 -26.09
CA ILE A 166 -2.77 11.79 -25.26
C ILE A 166 -3.88 12.49 -24.48
N ILE A 167 -3.77 12.44 -23.15
CA ILE A 167 -4.66 13.15 -22.23
C ILE A 167 -3.77 13.97 -21.32
N ASP A 168 -4.04 15.26 -21.20
CA ASP A 168 -3.29 16.20 -20.36
C ASP A 168 -1.76 16.09 -20.55
N LEU A 169 -1.30 16.04 -21.81
CA LEU A 169 0.10 15.87 -22.23
C LEU A 169 0.74 14.52 -21.84
N SER A 170 -0.04 13.56 -21.37
CA SER A 170 0.41 12.20 -21.06
C SER A 170 -0.10 11.20 -22.10
N LEU A 171 0.79 10.38 -22.65
CA LEU A 171 0.42 9.29 -23.54
C LEU A 171 -0.10 8.10 -22.70
N ILE A 172 -1.38 7.74 -22.89
CA ILE A 172 -2.02 6.62 -22.21
C ILE A 172 -2.20 5.47 -23.20
N HIS A 173 -1.66 4.31 -22.86
CA HIS A 173 -1.90 3.06 -23.56
C HIS A 173 -2.93 2.23 -22.79
N ILE A 174 -3.95 1.84 -23.51
CA ILE A 174 -5.05 1.03 -22.95
C ILE A 174 -4.87 -0.43 -23.34
#